data_c034f74e103239f98858cbf074310d6e
#
_entry.id   c034f74e103239f98858cbf074310d6e
#
_cell.length_a   1.000
_cell.length_b   1.000
_cell.length_c   1.000
_cell.angle_alpha   90.00
_cell.angle_beta   90.00
_cell.angle_gamma   90.00
#
_symmetry.space_group_name_H-M   'P 1'
#
loop_
_entity.id
_entity.type
_entity.pdbx_description
1 polymer ?
#
loop_
_entity_poly.entity_id
_entity_poly.type
_entity_poly.pdbx_seq_one_letter_code
_entity_poly.pdbx_strand_id
1 'polypeptide(L)'
;MSFNLILPFVSTAVMLVFVIFVMRRYVATRKSHFLFWGIGLAMFGTGSFAEAYLALDWNRWVFFSWYLFGAALNAAWIGHGTLALLARKSWVKAVTVLLVAGSLFATYLMLQAVPTFNEAIFTTREPISEQYGTKRLEPGEVPPAGAETVK
;
A
#
# COMPACT_ATOMS: atom_id res chain seq x y z
N MET A 1 22.17 12.63 -3.17
CA MET A 1 20.96 11.82 -3.04
C MET A 1 19.91 12.68 -2.34
N SER A 2 18.80 12.94 -2.97
CA SER A 2 17.74 13.77 -2.37
C SER A 2 17.18 13.07 -1.13
N PHE A 3 16.94 13.81 -0.06
CA PHE A 3 16.38 13.31 1.21
C PHE A 3 15.09 12.47 0.98
N ASN A 4 14.28 12.87 0.00
CA ASN A 4 13.06 12.18 -0.40
C ASN A 4 13.28 10.75 -0.93
N LEU A 5 14.47 10.42 -1.46
CA LEU A 5 14.81 9.06 -1.90
C LEU A 5 15.18 8.13 -0.74
N ILE A 6 15.75 8.68 0.33
CA ILE A 6 16.21 7.88 1.48
C ILE A 6 15.03 7.54 2.41
N LEU A 7 14.06 8.44 2.53
CA LEU A 7 12.95 8.32 3.47
C LEU A 7 12.13 7.03 3.32
N PRO A 8 11.74 6.58 2.12
CA PRO A 8 11.01 5.31 1.94
C PRO A 8 11.82 4.08 2.35
N PHE A 9 13.15 4.07 2.16
CA PHE A 9 14.02 2.97 2.61
C PHE A 9 14.10 2.89 4.13
N VAL A 10 14.25 4.05 4.80
CA VAL A 10 14.25 4.13 6.26
C VAL A 10 12.90 3.68 6.82
N SER A 11 11.80 4.15 6.23
CA SER A 11 10.44 3.75 6.59
C SER A 11 10.26 2.23 6.48
N THR A 12 10.70 1.64 5.38
CA THR A 12 10.65 0.18 5.15
C THR A 12 11.41 -0.58 6.24
N ALA A 13 12.64 -0.15 6.57
CA ALA A 13 13.46 -0.79 7.59
C ALA A 13 12.79 -0.71 8.98
N VAL A 14 12.27 0.45 9.35
CA VAL A 14 11.54 0.66 10.60
C VAL A 14 10.30 -0.23 10.65
N MET A 15 9.51 -0.29 9.57
CA MET A 15 8.31 -1.13 9.51
C MET A 15 8.62 -2.61 9.62
N LEU A 16 9.72 -3.09 9.02
CA LEU A 16 10.19 -4.47 9.17
C LEU A 16 10.46 -4.82 10.65
N VAL A 17 11.13 -3.94 11.37
CA VAL A 17 11.38 -4.10 12.81
C VAL A 17 10.06 -4.18 13.58
N PHE A 18 9.11 -3.26 13.31
CA PHE A 18 7.79 -3.28 13.98
C PHE A 18 7.00 -4.55 13.68
N VAL A 19 6.97 -5.00 12.42
CA VAL A 19 6.31 -6.26 12.04
C VAL A 19 6.89 -7.42 12.83
N ILE A 20 8.21 -7.54 12.91
CA ILE A 20 8.88 -8.61 13.66
C ILE A 20 8.47 -8.57 15.14
N PHE A 21 8.49 -7.40 15.79
CA PHE A 21 8.10 -7.26 17.19
C PHE A 21 6.63 -7.65 17.44
N VAL A 22 5.72 -7.16 16.60
CA VAL A 22 4.29 -7.42 16.73
C VAL A 22 3.99 -8.90 16.46
N MET A 23 4.61 -9.51 15.44
CA MET A 23 4.43 -10.92 15.13
C MET A 23 5.02 -11.84 16.21
N ARG A 24 6.18 -11.50 16.78
CA ARG A 24 6.71 -12.21 17.96
C ARG A 24 5.75 -12.14 19.14
N ARG A 25 5.12 -10.98 19.36
CA ARG A 25 4.10 -10.83 20.40
C ARG A 25 2.86 -11.67 20.11
N TYR A 26 2.43 -11.75 18.85
CA TYR A 26 1.36 -12.65 18.43
C TYR A 26 1.69 -14.12 18.73
N VAL A 27 2.89 -14.59 18.34
CA VAL A 27 3.31 -15.97 18.58
C VAL A 27 3.31 -16.31 20.08
N ALA A 28 3.77 -15.39 20.92
CA ALA A 28 3.86 -15.55 22.36
C ALA A 28 2.49 -15.53 23.05
N THR A 29 1.55 -14.69 22.60
CA THR A 29 0.27 -14.45 23.29
C THR A 29 -0.94 -15.06 22.61
N ARG A 30 -0.84 -15.39 21.32
CA ARG A 30 -1.92 -15.89 20.45
C ARG A 30 -3.17 -14.99 20.41
N LYS A 31 -3.03 -13.71 20.74
CA LYS A 31 -4.12 -12.73 20.70
C LYS A 31 -4.31 -12.19 19.30
N SER A 32 -5.52 -12.28 18.75
CA SER A 32 -5.85 -11.97 17.35
C SER A 32 -5.54 -10.53 16.93
N HIS A 33 -5.66 -9.55 17.83
CA HIS A 33 -5.36 -8.16 17.49
C HIS A 33 -3.89 -7.95 17.07
N PHE A 34 -2.93 -8.70 17.65
CA PHE A 34 -1.53 -8.64 17.21
C PHE A 34 -1.35 -9.18 15.78
N LEU A 35 -2.13 -10.21 15.40
CA LEU A 35 -2.11 -10.73 14.04
C LEU A 35 -2.58 -9.67 13.04
N PHE A 36 -3.71 -9.03 13.30
CA PHE A 36 -4.27 -8.01 12.41
C PHE A 36 -3.36 -6.77 12.30
N TRP A 37 -2.80 -6.31 13.42
CA TRP A 37 -1.80 -5.24 13.40
C TRP A 37 -0.54 -5.64 12.63
N GLY A 38 -0.04 -6.87 12.83
CA GLY A 38 1.12 -7.38 12.11
C GLY A 38 0.89 -7.43 10.60
N ILE A 39 -0.28 -7.88 10.16
CA ILE A 39 -0.67 -7.89 8.73
C ILE A 39 -0.74 -6.46 8.19
N GLY A 40 -1.42 -5.54 8.87
CA GLY A 40 -1.53 -4.16 8.43
C GLY A 40 -0.18 -3.43 8.36
N LEU A 41 0.70 -3.65 9.35
CA LEU A 41 2.07 -3.11 9.34
C LEU A 41 2.92 -3.73 8.21
N ALA A 42 2.75 -5.03 7.93
CA ALA A 42 3.44 -5.68 6.81
C ALA A 42 2.97 -5.10 5.47
N MET A 43 1.67 -4.84 5.32
CA MET A 43 1.12 -4.15 4.13
C MET A 43 1.70 -2.75 3.98
N PHE A 44 1.76 -1.97 5.05
CA PHE A 44 2.38 -0.64 5.03
C PHE A 44 3.87 -0.71 4.66
N GLY A 45 4.62 -1.65 5.25
CA GLY A 45 6.02 -1.89 4.91
C GLY A 45 6.22 -2.27 3.44
N THR A 46 5.32 -3.10 2.88
CA THR A 46 5.31 -3.43 1.45
C THR A 46 5.05 -2.19 0.59
N GLY A 47 4.12 -1.32 1.01
CA GLY A 47 3.87 -0.05 0.33
C GLY A 47 5.09 0.87 0.34
N SER A 48 5.74 1.05 1.50
CA SER A 48 6.96 1.86 1.62
C SER A 48 8.12 1.29 0.78
N PHE A 49 8.28 -0.04 0.75
CA PHE A 49 9.27 -0.69 -0.11
C PHE A 49 8.96 -0.48 -1.59
N ALA A 50 7.70 -0.63 -1.98
CA ALA A 50 7.27 -0.40 -3.36
C ALA A 50 7.53 1.05 -3.80
N GLU A 51 7.28 2.03 -2.94
CA GLU A 51 7.61 3.44 -3.19
C GLU A 51 9.11 3.65 -3.39
N ALA A 52 9.94 3.04 -2.51
CA ALA A 52 11.40 3.08 -2.65
C ALA A 52 11.88 2.46 -3.97
N TYR A 53 11.30 1.32 -4.37
CA TYR A 53 11.62 0.65 -5.63
C TYR A 53 11.23 1.52 -6.83
N LEU A 54 10.01 2.07 -6.85
CA LEU A 54 9.48 2.88 -7.96
C LEU A 54 10.24 4.20 -8.15
N ALA A 55 10.94 4.68 -7.12
CA ALA A 55 11.84 5.81 -7.25
C ALA A 55 13.14 5.47 -8.03
N LEU A 56 13.48 4.17 -8.13
CA LEU A 56 14.67 3.68 -8.85
C LEU A 56 14.32 3.17 -10.24
N ASP A 57 13.24 2.41 -10.35
CA ASP A 57 12.82 1.77 -11.60
C ASP A 57 11.29 1.64 -11.64
N TRP A 58 10.72 1.82 -12.83
CA TRP A 58 9.27 1.72 -13.00
C TRP A 58 8.84 0.27 -13.21
N ASN A 59 7.88 -0.16 -12.40
CA ASN A 59 7.22 -1.45 -12.60
C ASN A 59 5.74 -1.35 -12.26
N ARG A 60 4.88 -1.66 -13.23
CA ARG A 60 3.41 -1.61 -13.10
C ARG A 60 2.90 -2.42 -11.90
N TRP A 61 3.38 -3.64 -11.71
CA TRP A 61 2.93 -4.50 -10.62
C TRP A 61 3.36 -3.98 -9.24
N VAL A 62 4.54 -3.38 -9.16
CA VAL A 62 5.02 -2.74 -7.94
C VAL A 62 4.18 -1.50 -7.62
N PHE A 63 3.79 -0.72 -8.63
CA PHE A 63 2.88 0.42 -8.45
C PHE A 63 1.50 -0.03 -7.92
N PHE A 64 0.91 -1.06 -8.49
CA PHE A 64 -0.35 -1.59 -7.99
C PHE A 64 -0.23 -2.19 -6.59
N SER A 65 0.89 -2.84 -6.27
CA SER A 65 1.17 -3.31 -4.92
C SER A 65 1.30 -2.16 -3.92
N TRP A 66 1.96 -1.07 -4.30
CA TRP A 66 2.03 0.16 -3.51
C TRP A 66 0.65 0.72 -3.19
N TYR A 67 -0.19 0.85 -4.20
CA TYR A 67 -1.53 1.39 -4.05
C TYR A 67 -2.41 0.47 -3.18
N LEU A 68 -2.43 -0.83 -3.46
CA LEU A 68 -3.27 -1.79 -2.75
C LEU A 68 -2.87 -1.94 -1.29
N PHE A 69 -1.61 -2.21 -1.02
CA PHE A 69 -1.13 -2.49 0.33
C PHE A 69 -0.76 -1.21 1.08
N GLY A 70 -0.13 -0.25 0.43
CA GLY A 70 0.31 0.99 1.06
C GLY A 70 -0.82 1.98 1.33
N ALA A 71 -1.81 2.12 0.44
CA ALA A 71 -2.86 3.10 0.57
C ALA A 71 -4.24 2.51 0.94
N ALA A 72 -4.68 1.43 0.25
CA ALA A 72 -6.06 0.99 0.36
C ALA A 72 -6.33 0.06 1.55
N LEU A 73 -5.50 -0.96 1.79
CA LEU A 73 -5.81 -2.02 2.74
C LEU A 73 -5.19 -1.84 4.13
N ASN A 74 -3.99 -1.26 4.24
CA ASN A 74 -3.25 -1.19 5.52
C ASN A 74 -4.07 -0.57 6.65
N ALA A 75 -4.74 0.55 6.41
CA ALA A 75 -5.53 1.26 7.42
C ALA A 75 -6.72 0.41 7.92
N ALA A 76 -7.39 -0.31 7.00
CA ALA A 76 -8.50 -1.19 7.35
C ALA A 76 -8.05 -2.37 8.22
N TRP A 77 -6.91 -2.98 7.90
CA TRP A 77 -6.35 -4.10 8.68
C TRP A 77 -5.83 -3.67 10.05
N ILE A 78 -5.14 -2.51 10.15
CA ILE A 78 -4.70 -1.95 11.43
C ILE A 78 -5.92 -1.57 12.30
N GLY A 79 -6.90 -0.90 11.70
CA GLY A 79 -8.15 -0.54 12.37
C GLY A 79 -8.92 -1.76 12.88
N HIS A 80 -8.95 -2.84 12.09
CA HIS A 80 -9.55 -4.10 12.51
C HIS A 80 -8.81 -4.75 13.70
N GLY A 81 -7.49 -4.62 13.77
CA GLY A 81 -6.72 -5.03 14.95
C GLY A 81 -7.17 -4.31 16.23
N THR A 82 -7.44 -3.02 16.14
CA THR A 82 -7.98 -2.23 17.25
C THR A 82 -9.42 -2.66 17.61
N LEU A 83 -10.25 -2.92 16.59
CA LEU A 83 -11.59 -3.47 16.80
C LEU A 83 -11.54 -4.84 17.50
N ALA A 84 -10.62 -5.72 17.12
CA ALA A 84 -10.42 -7.03 17.71
C ALA A 84 -9.95 -6.97 19.17
N LEU A 85 -9.34 -5.85 19.59
CA LEU A 85 -8.97 -5.59 20.97
C LEU A 85 -10.16 -5.12 21.82
N LEU A 86 -11.03 -4.27 21.28
CA LEU A 86 -12.04 -3.53 22.02
C LEU A 86 -13.46 -4.12 21.93
N ALA A 87 -13.79 -4.78 20.82
CA ALA A 87 -15.15 -5.22 20.53
C ALA A 87 -15.45 -6.66 21.01
N ARG A 88 -16.75 -6.99 21.09
CA ARG A 88 -17.23 -8.34 21.38
C ARG A 88 -16.85 -9.31 20.25
N LYS A 89 -16.51 -10.55 20.58
CA LYS A 89 -16.05 -11.59 19.62
C LYS A 89 -17.00 -11.83 18.43
N SER A 90 -18.31 -11.71 18.62
CA SER A 90 -19.29 -11.89 17.53
C SER A 90 -19.18 -10.79 16.46
N TRP A 91 -19.07 -9.54 16.89
CA TRP A 91 -18.88 -8.39 16.00
C TRP A 91 -17.55 -8.47 15.24
N VAL A 92 -16.48 -8.84 15.93
CA VAL A 92 -15.15 -9.00 15.34
C VAL A 92 -15.21 -10.01 14.19
N LYS A 93 -15.87 -11.16 14.37
CA LYS A 93 -16.01 -12.18 13.32
C LYS A 93 -16.74 -11.63 12.07
N ALA A 94 -17.86 -10.94 12.27
CA ALA A 94 -18.62 -10.37 11.16
C ALA A 94 -17.79 -9.34 10.38
N VAL A 95 -17.11 -8.43 11.08
CA VAL A 95 -16.25 -7.41 10.45
C VAL A 95 -15.01 -8.06 9.82
N THR A 96 -14.46 -9.16 10.36
CA THR A 96 -13.37 -9.91 9.72
C THR A 96 -13.79 -10.46 8.37
N VAL A 97 -14.98 -11.07 8.28
CA VAL A 97 -15.51 -11.58 7.01
C VAL A 97 -15.68 -10.44 6.00
N LEU A 98 -16.24 -9.31 6.43
CA LEU A 98 -16.40 -8.13 5.58
C LEU A 98 -15.05 -7.57 5.12
N LEU A 99 -14.07 -7.49 6.02
CA LEU A 99 -12.71 -7.02 5.71
C LEU A 99 -12.04 -7.92 4.66
N VAL A 100 -12.10 -9.23 4.83
CA VAL A 100 -11.52 -10.19 3.88
C VAL A 100 -12.25 -10.11 2.53
N ALA A 101 -13.57 -10.11 2.52
CA ALA A 101 -14.35 -9.98 1.30
C ALA A 101 -14.07 -8.65 0.58
N GLY A 102 -14.01 -7.54 1.32
CA GLY A 102 -13.64 -6.23 0.79
C GLY A 102 -12.20 -6.18 0.24
N SER A 103 -11.26 -6.83 0.92
CA SER A 103 -9.86 -6.94 0.44
C SER A 103 -9.76 -7.73 -0.86
N LEU A 104 -10.48 -8.85 -0.98
CA LEU A 104 -10.55 -9.64 -2.21
C LEU A 104 -11.20 -8.85 -3.34
N PHE A 105 -12.29 -8.15 -3.05
CA PHE A 105 -12.98 -7.30 -4.03
C PHE A 105 -12.11 -6.14 -4.50
N ALA A 106 -11.41 -5.45 -3.60
CA ALA A 106 -10.46 -4.40 -3.95
C ALA A 106 -9.32 -4.93 -4.83
N THR A 107 -8.78 -6.11 -4.50
CA THR A 107 -7.75 -6.78 -5.30
C THR A 107 -8.29 -7.12 -6.70
N TYR A 108 -9.51 -7.65 -6.78
CA TYR A 108 -10.16 -7.97 -8.07
C TYR A 108 -10.32 -6.71 -8.94
N LEU A 109 -10.87 -5.62 -8.39
CA LEU A 109 -11.01 -4.36 -9.13
C LEU A 109 -9.67 -3.81 -9.60
N MET A 110 -8.63 -3.92 -8.77
CA MET A 110 -7.31 -3.50 -9.12
C MET A 110 -6.72 -4.30 -10.27
N LEU A 111 -6.87 -5.63 -10.27
CA LEU A 111 -6.42 -6.48 -11.37
C LEU A 111 -7.12 -6.13 -12.69
N GLN A 112 -8.37 -5.70 -12.65
CA GLN A 112 -9.10 -5.19 -13.82
C GLN A 112 -8.54 -3.85 -14.33
N ALA A 113 -8.03 -3.00 -13.45
CA ALA A 113 -7.48 -1.70 -13.80
C ALA A 113 -6.06 -1.77 -14.41
N VAL A 114 -5.30 -2.85 -14.11
CA VAL A 114 -3.91 -3.01 -14.60
C VAL A 114 -3.75 -2.84 -16.11
N PRO A 115 -4.58 -3.49 -16.98
CA PRO A 115 -4.39 -3.39 -18.42
C PRO A 115 -4.76 -2.03 -19.02
N THR A 116 -5.57 -1.21 -18.32
CA THR A 116 -6.04 0.09 -18.80
C THR A 116 -5.21 1.26 -18.31
N PHE A 117 -4.19 0.99 -17.50
CA PHE A 117 -3.38 2.01 -16.84
C PHE A 117 -2.35 2.62 -17.78
N ASN A 118 -2.34 3.96 -17.88
CA ASN A 118 -1.37 4.69 -18.68
C ASN A 118 -0.10 4.99 -17.86
N GLU A 119 1.01 4.35 -18.21
CA GLU A 119 2.29 4.50 -17.52
C GLU A 119 3.07 5.76 -17.90
N ALA A 120 2.72 6.39 -19.03
CA ALA A 120 3.48 7.51 -19.60
C ALA A 120 3.49 8.78 -18.73
N ILE A 121 2.60 8.87 -17.74
CA ILE A 121 2.51 10.02 -16.83
C ILE A 121 3.47 9.96 -15.63
N PHE A 122 4.14 8.83 -15.41
CA PHE A 122 5.02 8.67 -14.26
C PHE A 122 6.50 8.78 -14.65
N THR A 123 7.27 9.49 -13.82
CA THR A 123 8.72 9.64 -13.97
C THR A 123 9.44 8.99 -12.79
N THR A 124 10.57 8.31 -13.07
CA THR A 124 11.50 7.87 -12.04
C THR A 124 12.18 9.06 -11.37
N ARG A 125 12.64 8.93 -10.12
CA ARG A 125 13.33 9.93 -9.28
C ARG A 125 12.44 10.85 -8.45
N GLU A 126 11.12 10.82 -8.62
CA GLU A 126 10.18 11.52 -7.76
C GLU A 126 9.34 10.51 -6.97
N PRO A 127 8.95 10.78 -5.72
CA PRO A 127 8.07 9.91 -4.94
C PRO A 127 6.72 9.73 -5.67
N ILE A 128 6.25 8.50 -5.78
CA ILE A 128 4.97 8.18 -6.45
C ILE A 128 3.78 8.85 -5.76
N SER A 129 3.84 8.98 -4.44
CA SER A 129 2.82 9.66 -3.64
C SER A 129 2.60 11.13 -4.07
N GLU A 130 3.69 11.84 -4.44
CA GLU A 130 3.60 13.21 -4.92
C GLU A 130 3.09 13.28 -6.36
N GLN A 131 3.53 12.39 -7.22
CA GLN A 131 3.13 12.36 -8.63
C GLN A 131 1.64 12.02 -8.81
N TYR A 132 1.10 11.10 -8.00
CA TYR A 132 -0.29 10.67 -8.10
C TYR A 132 -1.28 11.79 -7.76
N GLY A 133 -0.92 12.70 -6.84
CA GLY A 133 -1.76 13.84 -6.45
C GLY A 133 -1.73 15.00 -7.44
N THR A 134 -0.59 15.24 -8.10
CA THR A 134 -0.34 16.44 -8.92
C THR A 134 -0.55 16.20 -10.42
N LYS A 135 -0.40 14.96 -10.89
CA LYS A 135 -0.50 14.62 -12.33
C LYS A 135 -1.82 13.95 -12.73
N ARG A 136 -2.85 14.04 -11.90
CA ARG A 136 -4.19 13.61 -12.27
C ARG A 136 -4.72 14.57 -13.34
N LEU A 137 -4.59 14.17 -14.61
CA LEU A 137 -5.18 14.94 -15.72
C LEU A 137 -6.70 15.01 -15.51
N GLU A 138 -7.23 16.21 -15.54
CA GLU A 138 -8.67 16.44 -15.63
C GLU A 138 -9.21 15.77 -16.91
N PRO A 139 -10.46 15.23 -16.89
CA PRO A 139 -11.05 14.67 -18.09
C PRO A 139 -11.12 15.75 -19.20
N GLY A 140 -10.26 15.62 -20.22
CA GLY A 140 -10.17 16.57 -21.33
C GLY A 140 -8.86 17.35 -21.43
N GLU A 141 -7.95 17.21 -20.48
CA GLU A 141 -6.63 17.84 -20.53
C GLU A 141 -5.70 17.05 -21.47
N VAL A 142 -5.24 17.71 -22.52
CA VAL A 142 -4.26 17.15 -23.45
C VAL A 142 -2.91 17.06 -22.74
N PRO A 143 -2.22 15.89 -22.72
CA PRO A 143 -0.90 15.81 -22.14
C PRO A 143 0.04 16.84 -22.76
N PRO A 144 0.93 17.49 -21.97
CA PRO A 144 1.84 18.50 -22.50
C PRO A 144 2.64 17.94 -23.66
N ALA A 145 2.75 18.75 -24.74
CA ALA A 145 3.50 18.40 -25.92
C ALA A 145 4.97 18.11 -25.53
N GLY A 146 5.37 16.85 -25.61
CA GLY A 146 6.68 16.35 -25.17
C GLY A 146 6.61 15.01 -24.42
N ALA A 147 5.42 14.55 -24.00
CA ALA A 147 5.21 13.22 -23.45
C ALA A 147 5.13 12.12 -24.52
N GLU A 148 5.35 12.46 -25.79
CA GLU A 148 5.44 11.47 -26.86
C GLU A 148 6.85 10.89 -26.94
N THR A 149 6.88 9.56 -26.78
CA THR A 149 7.95 8.66 -27.22
C THR A 149 9.28 8.68 -26.45
N VAL A 150 9.34 7.88 -25.41
CA VAL A 150 10.50 6.98 -25.31
C VAL A 150 9.99 5.58 -25.65
N LYS A 151 10.26 5.17 -26.89
CA LYS A 151 10.17 3.77 -27.33
C LYS A 151 11.22 2.95 -26.63
#